data_a9df417d45a164e2b4749fa57f950778
#
_entry.id   a9df417d45a164e2b4749fa57f950778
#
_cell.length_a   1.000
_cell.length_b   1.000
_cell.length_c   1.000
_cell.angle_alpha   90.00
_cell.angle_beta   90.00
_cell.angle_gamma   90.00
#
_symmetry.space_group_name_H-M   'P 1'
#
loop_
_entity.id
_entity.type
_entity.pdbx_description
1 polymer ?
#
loop_
_entity_poly.entity_id
_entity_poly.type
_entity_poly.pdbx_seq_one_letter_code
_entity_poly.pdbx_strand_id
1 'polypeptide(L)'
;VTEAALEAILLKETLSDLPYREEMEAGAVTVELEPGEAAYWPQHAPHRVINGANLNVSVSTEFSTPRSMLENGVFYVNGRLRRQFGWNVKSRGTPDLLKPAYLLAAKALKTWAPPKTNFEASHERQFDVDLSAPNCIRWREGFGPVALKAA
;
A
#
# COMPACT_ATOMS: atom_id res chain seq x y z
N VAL A 1 12.29 0.11 4.38
CA VAL A 1 11.13 0.94 4.77
C VAL A 1 11.22 1.25 6.25
N THR A 2 11.02 2.51 6.64
CA THR A 2 11.03 2.95 8.04
C THR A 2 9.77 2.52 8.79
N GLU A 3 9.85 2.38 10.11
CA GLU A 3 8.68 2.09 10.95
C GLU A 3 7.60 3.17 10.80
N ALA A 4 8.00 4.43 10.79
CA ALA A 4 7.08 5.54 10.63
C ALA A 4 6.30 5.50 9.30
N ALA A 5 6.93 5.07 8.20
CA ALA A 5 6.25 4.92 6.92
C ALA A 5 5.24 3.76 6.95
N LEU A 6 5.59 2.62 7.55
CA LEU A 6 4.66 1.49 7.73
C LEU A 6 3.48 1.87 8.63
N GLU A 7 3.75 2.59 9.71
CA GLU A 7 2.70 3.10 10.61
C GLU A 7 1.74 4.03 9.87
N ALA A 8 2.25 4.95 9.04
CA ALA A 8 1.43 5.87 8.25
C ALA A 8 0.51 5.14 7.27
N ILE A 9 1.02 4.11 6.58
CA ILE A 9 0.23 3.26 5.68
C ILE A 9 -0.88 2.53 6.45
N LEU A 10 -0.54 1.91 7.58
CA LEU A 10 -1.51 1.16 8.39
C LEU A 10 -2.56 2.06 9.04
N LEU A 11 -2.22 3.32 9.32
CA LEU A 11 -3.15 4.34 9.78
C LEU A 11 -3.93 5.00 8.64
N LYS A 12 -3.67 4.63 7.40
CA LYS A 12 -4.25 5.24 6.20
C LYS A 12 -4.04 6.76 6.12
N GLU A 13 -2.92 7.24 6.63
CA GLU A 13 -2.53 8.65 6.55
C GLU A 13 -1.92 8.99 5.19
N THR A 14 -1.39 8.01 4.51
CA THR A 14 -0.86 8.09 3.15
C THR A 14 -1.39 6.92 2.34
N LEU A 15 -1.48 7.11 1.06
CA LEU A 15 -1.56 6.02 0.09
C LEU A 15 -0.29 5.17 0.23
N SER A 16 -0.31 3.97 -0.29
CA SER A 16 0.84 3.06 -0.33
C SER A 16 2.11 3.64 -0.96
N ASP A 17 2.11 4.92 -1.27
CA ASP A 17 3.26 5.63 -1.82
C ASP A 17 4.35 5.75 -0.78
N LEU A 18 5.28 4.83 -0.86
CA LEU A 18 6.52 4.94 -0.13
C LEU A 18 7.41 5.98 -0.80
N PRO A 19 8.10 6.83 -0.04
CA PRO A 19 9.07 7.73 -0.63
C PRO A 19 10.13 6.91 -1.37
N TYR A 20 10.07 6.95 -2.69
CA TYR A 20 11.06 6.31 -3.55
C TYR A 20 12.43 6.98 -3.36
N ARG A 21 13.46 6.18 -3.34
CA ARG A 21 14.86 6.61 -3.34
C ARG A 21 15.64 5.72 -4.29
N GLU A 22 16.52 6.34 -5.07
CA GLU A 22 17.31 5.65 -6.09
C GLU A 22 18.16 4.52 -5.49
N GLU A 23 18.64 4.68 -4.26
CA GLU A 23 19.42 3.65 -3.57
C GLU A 23 18.62 2.35 -3.35
N MET A 24 17.30 2.40 -3.42
CA MET A 24 16.47 1.20 -3.31
C MET A 24 16.59 0.28 -4.53
N GLU A 25 16.99 0.83 -5.68
CA GLU A 25 17.17 0.06 -6.90
C GLU A 25 18.41 -0.87 -6.84
N ALA A 26 19.42 -0.51 -6.07
CA ALA A 26 20.64 -1.30 -5.96
C ALA A 26 20.41 -2.74 -5.45
N GLY A 27 19.31 -2.96 -4.72
CA GLY A 27 18.91 -4.27 -4.21
C GLY A 27 17.63 -4.82 -4.85
N ALA A 28 17.12 -4.18 -5.90
CA ALA A 28 15.87 -4.58 -6.54
C ALA A 28 16.07 -5.88 -7.35
N VAL A 29 15.07 -6.75 -7.25
CA VAL A 29 14.99 -7.96 -8.10
C VAL A 29 13.93 -7.68 -9.15
N THR A 30 14.32 -7.71 -10.41
CA THR A 30 13.39 -7.60 -11.53
C THR A 30 12.92 -8.98 -11.95
N VAL A 31 11.61 -9.13 -12.07
CA VAL A 31 10.97 -10.36 -12.54
C VAL A 31 10.09 -9.99 -13.74
N GLU A 32 10.31 -10.65 -14.85
CA GLU A 32 9.43 -10.56 -16.03
C GLU A 32 8.36 -11.64 -15.92
N LEU A 33 7.12 -11.29 -16.19
CA LEU A 33 5.98 -12.20 -16.11
C LEU A 33 5.28 -12.33 -17.45
N GLU A 34 5.05 -13.56 -17.86
CA GLU A 34 4.25 -13.92 -19.01
C GLU A 34 2.78 -14.17 -18.62
N PRO A 35 1.85 -14.17 -19.57
CA PRO A 35 0.46 -14.50 -19.29
C PRO A 35 0.30 -15.87 -18.62
N GLY A 36 -0.38 -15.89 -17.48
CA GLY A 36 -0.60 -17.10 -16.67
C GLY A 36 0.43 -17.29 -15.55
N GLU A 37 1.44 -16.46 -15.47
CA GLU A 37 2.41 -16.48 -14.38
C GLU A 37 1.99 -15.58 -13.22
N ALA A 38 2.54 -15.85 -12.05
CA ALA A 38 2.29 -15.07 -10.84
C ALA A 38 3.60 -14.83 -10.08
N ALA A 39 3.76 -13.63 -9.54
CA ALA A 39 4.82 -13.31 -8.62
C ALA A 39 4.28 -13.16 -7.19
N TYR A 40 5.08 -13.55 -6.24
CA TYR A 40 4.82 -13.38 -4.81
C TYR A 40 5.97 -12.63 -4.16
N TRP A 41 5.64 -11.71 -3.28
CA TRP A 41 6.60 -11.00 -2.45
C TRP A 41 6.14 -10.93 -1.00
N PRO A 42 7.11 -10.87 -0.04
CA PRO A 42 6.77 -10.81 1.37
C PRO A 42 6.09 -9.49 1.74
N GLN A 43 5.35 -9.53 2.83
CA GLN A 43 4.72 -8.35 3.40
C GLN A 43 5.74 -7.21 3.62
N HIS A 44 5.32 -5.98 3.34
CA HIS A 44 6.13 -4.77 3.46
C HIS A 44 7.34 -4.70 2.49
N ALA A 45 7.43 -5.58 1.51
CA ALA A 45 8.40 -5.43 0.44
C ALA A 45 7.94 -4.33 -0.53
N PRO A 46 8.70 -3.25 -0.70
CA PRO A 46 8.40 -2.27 -1.74
C PRO A 46 8.44 -2.94 -3.10
N HIS A 47 7.47 -2.65 -3.92
CA HIS A 47 7.40 -3.20 -5.27
C HIS A 47 6.76 -2.18 -6.22
N ARG A 48 7.05 -2.32 -7.48
CA ARG A 48 6.39 -1.59 -8.56
C ARG A 48 6.15 -2.52 -9.74
N VAL A 49 5.17 -2.20 -10.53
CA VAL A 49 4.89 -2.88 -11.80
C VAL A 49 5.19 -1.92 -12.93
N ILE A 50 5.93 -2.40 -13.92
CA ILE A 50 6.19 -1.68 -15.17
C ILE A 50 5.51 -2.45 -16.27
N ASN A 51 4.49 -1.86 -16.87
CA ASN A 51 3.78 -2.47 -17.99
C ASN A 51 4.49 -2.11 -19.30
N GLY A 52 4.56 -3.08 -20.21
CA GLY A 52 4.99 -2.86 -21.59
C GLY A 52 3.98 -2.03 -22.39
N ALA A 53 4.21 -1.94 -23.70
CA ALA A 53 3.35 -1.19 -24.62
C ALA A 53 1.99 -1.89 -24.91
N ASN A 54 1.84 -3.13 -24.47
CA ASN A 54 0.65 -3.94 -24.71
C ASN A 54 -0.40 -3.75 -23.59
N LEU A 55 -1.64 -4.16 -23.87
CA LEU A 55 -2.68 -4.24 -22.85
C LEU A 55 -2.28 -5.29 -21.81
N ASN A 56 -2.22 -4.87 -20.55
CA ASN A 56 -1.96 -5.74 -19.42
C ASN A 56 -3.20 -5.83 -18.52
N VAL A 57 -3.53 -7.05 -18.14
CA VAL A 57 -4.55 -7.32 -17.13
C VAL A 57 -3.92 -8.16 -16.04
N SER A 58 -3.90 -7.64 -14.81
CA SER A 58 -3.36 -8.34 -13.66
C SER A 58 -4.37 -8.38 -12.51
N VAL A 59 -4.26 -9.41 -11.69
CA VAL A 59 -5.06 -9.56 -10.47
C VAL A 59 -4.11 -9.59 -9.29
N SER A 60 -4.28 -8.66 -8.36
CA SER A 60 -3.57 -8.67 -7.08
C SER A 60 -4.42 -9.32 -6.01
N THR A 61 -3.84 -10.25 -5.28
CA THR A 61 -4.48 -10.92 -4.15
C THR A 61 -3.63 -10.73 -2.90
N GLU A 62 -4.25 -10.19 -1.86
CA GLU A 62 -3.60 -10.05 -0.56
C GLU A 62 -4.13 -11.11 0.40
N PHE A 63 -3.24 -11.73 1.15
CA PHE A 63 -3.61 -12.64 2.22
C PHE A 63 -2.89 -12.27 3.51
N SER A 64 -3.59 -12.47 4.63
CA SER A 64 -3.03 -12.21 5.96
C SER A 64 -2.74 -13.52 6.67
N THR A 65 -1.54 -13.66 7.20
CA THR A 65 -1.17 -14.75 8.10
C THR A 65 -1.40 -14.32 9.55
N PRO A 66 -1.55 -15.25 10.50
CA PRO A 66 -1.63 -14.89 11.93
C PRO A 66 -0.44 -14.01 12.36
N ARG A 67 0.75 -14.31 11.88
CA ARG A 67 1.94 -13.52 12.18
C ARG A 67 1.84 -12.09 11.64
N SER A 68 1.44 -11.94 10.38
CA SER A 68 1.31 -10.60 9.78
C SER A 68 0.23 -9.77 10.47
N MET A 69 -0.86 -10.41 10.91
CA MET A 69 -1.91 -9.71 11.67
C MET A 69 -1.40 -9.20 13.02
N LEU A 70 -0.60 -10.00 13.72
CA LEU A 70 0.03 -9.61 14.99
C LEU A 70 0.99 -8.43 14.79
N GLU A 71 1.85 -8.49 13.78
CA GLU A 71 2.80 -7.43 13.46
C GLU A 71 2.09 -6.13 13.04
N ASN A 72 1.07 -6.22 12.21
CA ASN A 72 0.26 -5.06 11.83
C ASN A 72 -0.46 -4.42 13.03
N GLY A 73 -0.88 -5.23 14.01
CA GLY A 73 -1.44 -4.74 15.26
C GLY A 73 -0.45 -3.87 16.03
N VAL A 74 0.81 -4.29 16.12
CA VAL A 74 1.88 -3.53 16.78
C VAL A 74 2.11 -2.20 16.08
N PHE A 75 2.34 -2.22 14.76
CA PHE A 75 2.56 -0.99 13.99
C PHE A 75 1.37 -0.02 14.09
N TYR A 76 0.15 -0.54 14.04
CA TYR A 76 -1.05 0.29 14.17
C TYR A 76 -1.14 1.00 15.51
N VAL A 77 -0.97 0.28 16.62
CA VAL A 77 -1.06 0.85 17.97
C VAL A 77 0.09 1.83 18.22
N ASN A 78 1.32 1.45 17.89
CA ASN A 78 2.48 2.31 18.08
C ASN A 78 2.40 3.57 17.21
N GLY A 79 1.90 3.44 15.99
CA GLY A 79 1.60 4.60 15.16
C GLY A 79 0.60 5.54 15.80
N ARG A 80 -0.46 5.03 16.42
CA ARG A 80 -1.45 5.84 17.17
C ARG A 80 -0.81 6.53 18.37
N LEU A 81 -0.03 5.80 19.16
CA LEU A 81 0.65 6.35 20.34
C LEU A 81 1.64 7.46 19.95
N ARG A 82 2.38 7.28 18.88
CA ARG A 82 3.30 8.29 18.34
C ARG A 82 2.57 9.56 17.91
N ARG A 83 1.42 9.44 17.21
CA ARG A 83 0.65 10.60 16.73
C ARG A 83 -0.07 11.33 17.85
N GLN A 84 -0.61 10.61 18.82
CA GLN A 84 -1.43 11.22 19.87
C GLN A 84 -0.59 11.75 21.03
N PHE A 85 0.47 11.05 21.39
CA PHE A 85 1.24 11.34 22.61
C PHE A 85 2.70 11.66 22.34
N GLY A 86 3.17 11.63 21.10
CA GLY A 86 4.58 11.84 20.75
C GLY A 86 5.50 10.71 21.23
N TRP A 87 4.97 9.57 21.63
CA TRP A 87 5.75 8.47 22.18
C TRP A 87 6.62 7.81 21.11
N ASN A 88 7.91 7.72 21.38
CA ASN A 88 8.85 7.07 20.47
C ASN A 88 8.98 5.56 20.79
N VAL A 89 7.91 4.82 20.56
CA VAL A 89 7.87 3.36 20.76
C VAL A 89 8.37 2.66 19.51
N LYS A 90 9.25 1.67 19.67
CA LYS A 90 9.73 0.85 18.55
C LYS A 90 8.73 -0.28 18.27
N SER A 91 8.32 -0.40 17.03
CA SER A 91 7.41 -1.46 16.58
C SER A 91 8.16 -2.76 16.30
N ARG A 92 9.33 -2.65 15.66
CA ARG A 92 10.21 -3.80 15.45
C ARG A 92 10.88 -4.20 16.76
N GLY A 93 10.91 -5.50 17.03
CA GLY A 93 11.47 -6.03 18.28
C GLY A 93 10.47 -6.11 19.44
N THR A 94 9.20 -5.79 19.21
CA THR A 94 8.14 -6.10 20.20
C THR A 94 8.11 -7.59 20.48
N PRO A 95 8.22 -8.03 21.77
CA PRO A 95 8.19 -9.44 22.14
C PRO A 95 6.91 -10.14 21.64
N ASP A 96 7.05 -11.34 21.13
CA ASP A 96 5.94 -12.11 20.56
C ASP A 96 4.79 -12.30 21.56
N LEU A 97 5.11 -12.45 22.83
CA LEU A 97 4.11 -12.58 23.90
C LEU A 97 3.17 -11.37 24.03
N LEU A 98 3.64 -10.18 23.68
CA LEU A 98 2.84 -8.94 23.77
C LEU A 98 2.01 -8.68 22.50
N LYS A 99 2.37 -9.25 21.36
CA LYS A 99 1.72 -8.98 20.08
C LYS A 99 0.21 -9.27 20.06
N PRO A 100 -0.32 -10.33 20.72
CA PRO A 100 -1.76 -10.55 20.83
C PRO A 100 -2.50 -9.39 21.52
N ALA A 101 -1.94 -8.82 22.58
CA ALA A 101 -2.52 -7.67 23.28
C ALA A 101 -2.56 -6.44 22.34
N TYR A 102 -1.51 -6.20 21.57
CA TYR A 102 -1.50 -5.16 20.56
C TYR A 102 -2.57 -5.37 19.47
N LEU A 103 -2.76 -6.60 19.03
CA LEU A 103 -3.81 -6.91 18.04
C LEU A 103 -5.21 -6.62 18.59
N LEU A 104 -5.47 -6.99 19.84
CA LEU A 104 -6.75 -6.68 20.51
C LEU A 104 -6.93 -5.16 20.66
N ALA A 105 -5.91 -4.46 21.12
CA ALA A 105 -5.92 -3.00 21.21
C ALA A 105 -6.15 -2.35 19.84
N ALA A 106 -5.51 -2.84 18.77
CA ALA A 106 -5.72 -2.33 17.42
C ALA A 106 -7.17 -2.53 16.95
N LYS A 107 -7.78 -3.69 17.23
CA LYS A 107 -9.19 -3.94 16.91
C LYS A 107 -10.12 -2.99 17.67
N ALA A 108 -9.90 -2.81 18.97
CA ALA A 108 -10.67 -1.87 19.77
C ALA A 108 -10.54 -0.42 19.26
N LEU A 109 -9.32 0.03 18.99
CA LEU A 109 -9.07 1.38 18.47
C LEU A 109 -9.69 1.61 17.09
N LYS A 110 -9.67 0.63 16.20
CA LYS A 110 -10.33 0.72 14.89
C LYS A 110 -11.84 0.85 15.01
N THR A 111 -12.44 0.22 16.03
CA THR A 111 -13.88 0.26 16.25
C THR A 111 -14.32 1.56 16.93
N TRP A 112 -13.62 1.99 17.99
CA TRP A 112 -14.05 3.12 18.82
C TRP A 112 -13.47 4.47 18.39
N ALA A 113 -12.31 4.47 17.76
CA ALA A 113 -11.63 5.66 17.31
C ALA A 113 -10.97 5.41 15.94
N PRO A 114 -11.78 5.20 14.87
CA PRO A 114 -11.24 4.93 13.55
C PRO A 114 -10.32 6.08 13.11
N PRO A 115 -9.25 5.79 12.35
CA PRO A 115 -8.41 6.85 11.82
C PRO A 115 -9.23 7.73 10.87
N LYS A 116 -9.00 9.04 10.90
CA LYS A 116 -9.52 9.94 9.88
C LYS A 116 -8.76 9.64 8.60
N THR A 117 -9.46 9.15 7.60
CA THR A 117 -8.83 8.83 6.31
C THR A 117 -9.09 9.97 5.33
N ASN A 118 -8.05 10.50 4.73
CA ASN A 118 -8.15 11.39 3.58
C ASN A 118 -8.31 10.59 2.25
N PHE A 119 -8.83 9.38 2.35
CA PHE A 119 -8.79 8.38 1.28
C PHE A 119 -9.84 8.60 0.18
N GLU A 120 -10.71 9.59 0.32
CA GLU A 120 -11.81 9.80 -0.63
C GLU A 120 -11.36 10.28 -2.01
N ALA A 121 -10.20 10.93 -2.09
CA ALA A 121 -9.76 11.56 -3.35
C ALA A 121 -9.12 10.62 -4.38
N SER A 122 -8.70 9.41 -3.99
CA SER A 122 -7.89 8.56 -4.87
C SER A 122 -8.67 7.52 -5.69
N HIS A 123 -9.97 7.42 -5.46
CA HIS A 123 -10.84 6.45 -6.16
C HIS A 123 -11.80 7.12 -7.14
N GLU A 124 -11.52 8.34 -7.54
CA GLU A 124 -12.30 8.97 -8.58
C GLU A 124 -12.11 8.23 -9.90
N ARG A 125 -13.23 7.82 -10.47
CA ARG A 125 -13.23 7.08 -11.72
C ARG A 125 -12.75 8.00 -12.86
N GLN A 126 -11.60 7.70 -13.39
CA GLN A 126 -10.91 8.54 -14.39
C GLN A 126 -11.42 8.32 -15.81
N PHE A 127 -11.96 7.14 -16.10
CA PHE A 127 -12.45 6.76 -17.42
C PHE A 127 -13.64 5.82 -17.34
N ASP A 128 -14.38 5.76 -18.42
CA ASP A 128 -15.43 4.79 -18.67
C ASP A 128 -15.00 3.82 -19.76
N VAL A 129 -15.39 2.56 -19.64
CA VAL A 129 -15.21 1.58 -20.71
C VAL A 129 -16.23 1.88 -21.80
N ASP A 130 -15.74 2.14 -23.02
CA ASP A 130 -16.56 2.40 -24.19
C ASP A 130 -16.03 1.60 -25.37
N LEU A 131 -16.72 0.52 -25.70
CA LEU A 131 -16.31 -0.40 -26.77
C LEU A 131 -16.31 0.26 -28.16
N SER A 132 -16.94 1.42 -28.31
CA SER A 132 -16.93 2.18 -29.57
C SER A 132 -15.75 3.12 -29.69
N ALA A 133 -15.02 3.39 -28.59
CA ALA A 133 -13.84 4.23 -28.61
C ALA A 133 -12.61 3.46 -29.13
N PRO A 134 -11.64 4.14 -29.79
CA PRO A 134 -10.46 3.49 -30.40
C PRO A 134 -9.68 2.55 -29.46
N ASN A 135 -9.61 2.88 -28.16
CA ASN A 135 -8.91 2.09 -27.14
C ASN A 135 -9.88 1.51 -26.12
N CYS A 136 -11.17 1.41 -26.42
CA CYS A 136 -12.21 1.00 -25.50
C CYS A 136 -12.28 1.85 -24.22
N ILE A 137 -11.72 3.07 -24.25
CA ILE A 137 -11.64 3.98 -23.10
C ILE A 137 -12.17 5.36 -23.51
N ARG A 138 -13.11 5.87 -22.73
CA ARG A 138 -13.52 7.27 -22.78
C ARG A 138 -13.08 7.95 -21.50
N TRP A 139 -12.16 8.89 -21.60
CA TRP A 139 -11.70 9.68 -20.47
C TRP A 139 -12.80 10.62 -19.99
N ARG A 140 -12.93 10.76 -18.68
CA ARG A 140 -13.80 11.74 -18.05
C ARG A 140 -13.16 13.13 -18.12
N GLU A 141 -14.02 14.14 -17.99
CA GLU A 141 -13.57 15.52 -17.98
C GLU A 141 -12.53 15.76 -16.86
N GLY A 142 -11.42 16.40 -17.20
CA GLY A 142 -10.28 16.60 -16.29
C GLY A 142 -9.27 15.46 -16.23
N PHE A 143 -9.54 14.32 -16.87
CA PHE A 143 -8.62 13.20 -16.97
C PHE A 143 -8.24 12.96 -18.44
N GLY A 144 -7.08 12.38 -18.64
CA GLY A 144 -6.59 12.03 -19.96
C GLY A 144 -5.19 11.44 -19.90
N PRO A 145 -4.67 10.91 -21.01
CA PRO A 145 -3.31 10.42 -21.03
C PRO A 145 -2.37 11.59 -20.75
N VAL A 146 -1.65 11.51 -19.64
CA VAL A 146 -0.52 12.42 -19.42
C VAL A 146 0.46 12.13 -20.53
N ALA A 147 0.68 13.12 -21.40
CA ALA A 147 1.73 13.01 -22.40
C ALA A 147 3.04 12.77 -21.65
N LEU A 148 3.54 11.54 -21.68
CA LEU A 148 4.88 11.24 -21.20
C LEU A 148 5.82 12.12 -22.03
N LYS A 149 6.34 13.17 -21.44
CA LYS A 149 7.47 13.90 -22.05
C LYS A 149 8.57 12.86 -22.22
N ALA A 150 8.88 12.57 -23.46
CA ALA A 150 10.04 11.77 -23.80
C ALA A 150 11.25 12.40 -23.11
N ALA A 151 11.90 11.64 -22.23
CA ALA A 151 13.16 12.01 -21.62
C ALA A 151 14.29 11.88 -22.65
#